data_af7b1ce49d3529f90e4d7e91e28ef68e
#
_entry.id   af7b1ce49d3529f90e4d7e91e28ef68e
#
_cell.length_a   1.000
_cell.length_b   1.000
_cell.length_c   1.000
_cell.angle_alpha   90.00
_cell.angle_beta   90.00
_cell.angle_gamma   90.00
#
_symmetry.space_group_name_H-M   'P 1'
#
loop_
_entity.id
_entity.type
_entity.pdbx_description
1 polymer ?
#
loop_
_entity_poly.entity_id
_entity_poly.type
_entity_poly.pdbx_seq_one_letter_code
_entity_poly.pdbx_strand_id
1 'polypeptide(L)'
;MQKALLIAEKPSLKREIEAVYNKNRNKIPMEIDFVSQSGHLITLMTPTELDITYKNWNFDDLPILPSKLSGYKYKVMPDKENCKAILYTDIERRIKSGNYDFVIHAGDPDQEGELLVNIVLDRIGCK
;
A
#
# COMPACT_ATOMS: atom_id res chain seq x y z
N MET A 1 -5.75 -17.58 -20.44
CA MET A 1 -6.64 -17.12 -19.35
C MET A 1 -5.97 -15.91 -18.71
N GLN A 2 -6.72 -14.84 -18.50
CA GLN A 2 -6.19 -13.64 -17.85
C GLN A 2 -5.87 -13.93 -16.39
N LYS A 3 -4.78 -13.32 -15.91
CA LYS A 3 -4.33 -13.44 -14.52
C LYS A 3 -4.29 -12.07 -13.84
N ALA A 4 -4.93 -11.97 -12.68
CA ALA A 4 -5.01 -10.73 -11.91
C ALA A 4 -4.38 -10.87 -10.53
N LEU A 5 -3.85 -9.78 -10.00
CA LEU A 5 -3.48 -9.63 -8.60
C LEU A 5 -4.54 -8.77 -7.89
N LEU A 6 -5.23 -9.34 -6.91
CA LEU A 6 -6.18 -8.60 -6.10
C LEU A 6 -5.52 -8.13 -4.80
N ILE A 7 -5.59 -6.84 -4.54
CA ILE A 7 -5.04 -6.21 -3.32
C ILE A 7 -6.19 -5.76 -2.44
N ALA A 8 -6.36 -6.42 -1.30
CA ALA A 8 -7.34 -6.05 -0.28
C ALA A 8 -6.71 -5.13 0.78
N GLU A 9 -7.50 -4.29 1.41
CA GLU A 9 -7.05 -3.36 2.45
C GLU A 9 -6.60 -4.05 3.72
N LYS A 10 -7.24 -5.18 4.07
CA LYS A 10 -6.98 -5.95 5.30
C LYS A 10 -7.14 -7.45 5.09
N PRO A 11 -6.48 -8.28 5.91
CA PRO A 11 -6.50 -9.73 5.74
C PRO A 11 -7.90 -10.36 5.83
N SER A 12 -8.81 -9.81 6.65
CA SER A 12 -10.18 -10.31 6.77
C SER A 12 -10.95 -10.18 5.46
N LEU A 13 -10.87 -9.02 4.82
CA LEU A 13 -11.52 -8.78 3.53
C LEU A 13 -10.93 -9.69 2.43
N LYS A 14 -9.62 -9.86 2.42
CA LYS A 14 -8.97 -10.80 1.51
C LYS A 14 -9.57 -12.20 1.63
N ARG A 15 -9.68 -12.73 2.86
CA ARG A 15 -10.21 -14.09 3.10
C ARG A 15 -11.66 -14.24 2.64
N GLU A 16 -12.49 -13.22 2.86
CA GLU A 16 -13.88 -13.24 2.44
C GLU A 16 -14.01 -13.26 0.90
N ILE A 17 -13.28 -12.41 0.20
CA ILE A 17 -13.30 -12.37 -1.25
C ILE A 17 -12.75 -13.67 -1.84
N GLU A 18 -11.64 -14.17 -1.30
CA GLU A 18 -11.03 -15.43 -1.74
C GLU A 18 -11.97 -16.63 -1.55
N ALA A 19 -12.70 -16.68 -0.44
CA ALA A 19 -13.69 -17.73 -0.19
C ALA A 19 -14.83 -17.70 -1.22
N VAL A 20 -15.33 -16.53 -1.55
CA VAL A 20 -16.37 -16.36 -2.59
C VAL A 20 -15.84 -16.72 -3.98
N TYR A 21 -14.62 -16.31 -4.29
CA TYR A 21 -13.97 -16.68 -5.54
C TYR A 21 -13.83 -18.18 -5.69
N ASN A 22 -13.34 -18.88 -4.66
CA ASN A 22 -13.16 -20.33 -4.69
C ASN A 22 -14.48 -21.09 -4.88
N LYS A 23 -15.57 -20.61 -4.27
CA LYS A 23 -16.92 -21.17 -4.47
C LYS A 23 -17.44 -20.99 -5.90
N ASN A 24 -17.02 -19.95 -6.58
CA ASN A 24 -17.50 -19.60 -7.91
C ASN A 24 -16.43 -19.75 -8.99
N ARG A 25 -15.35 -20.46 -8.73
CA ARG A 25 -14.20 -20.62 -9.63
C ARG A 25 -14.61 -20.95 -11.06
N ASN A 26 -15.55 -21.87 -11.22
CA ASN A 26 -16.01 -22.33 -12.53
C ASN A 26 -16.80 -21.27 -13.32
N LYS A 27 -17.22 -20.20 -12.68
CA LYS A 27 -17.99 -19.10 -13.30
C LYS A 27 -17.12 -17.88 -13.62
N ILE A 28 -15.91 -17.84 -13.08
CA ILE A 28 -15.01 -16.70 -13.21
C ILE A 28 -13.92 -17.06 -14.23
N PRO A 29 -13.89 -16.42 -15.41
CA PRO A 29 -12.98 -16.78 -16.50
C PRO A 29 -11.60 -16.14 -16.32
N MET A 30 -11.10 -16.02 -15.10
CA MET A 30 -9.77 -15.48 -14.80
C MET A 30 -9.16 -16.15 -13.57
N GLU A 31 -7.84 -16.16 -13.54
CA GLU A 31 -7.08 -16.57 -12.37
C GLU A 31 -6.77 -15.36 -11.50
N ILE A 32 -7.05 -15.45 -10.21
CA ILE A 32 -6.81 -14.34 -9.26
C ILE A 32 -5.90 -14.82 -8.13
N ASP A 33 -4.78 -14.14 -7.98
CA ASP A 33 -3.95 -14.24 -6.79
C ASP A 33 -4.33 -13.14 -5.79
N PHE A 34 -4.35 -13.46 -4.52
CA PHE A 34 -4.83 -12.57 -3.47
C PHE A 34 -3.68 -12.14 -2.57
N VAL A 35 -3.56 -10.84 -2.36
CA VAL A 35 -2.71 -10.25 -1.32
C VAL A 35 -3.51 -9.26 -0.50
N SER A 36 -3.03 -8.95 0.69
CA SER A 36 -3.65 -7.92 1.51
C SER A 36 -2.61 -6.95 2.05
N GLN A 37 -3.06 -5.74 2.30
CA GLN A 37 -2.38 -4.80 3.17
C GLN A 37 -2.81 -5.05 4.63
N SER A 38 -2.22 -4.34 5.55
CA SER A 38 -2.65 -4.24 6.94
C SER A 38 -2.80 -2.75 7.30
N GLY A 39 -3.82 -2.13 6.73
CA GLY A 39 -3.99 -0.68 6.76
C GLY A 39 -2.89 0.05 5.98
N HIS A 40 -2.36 1.13 6.53
CA HIS A 40 -1.31 1.92 5.89
C HIS A 40 0.03 1.16 5.82
N LEU A 41 0.53 0.93 4.62
CA LEU A 41 1.89 0.43 4.38
C LEU A 41 2.88 1.56 4.11
N ILE A 42 2.39 2.70 3.61
CA ILE A 42 3.16 3.90 3.29
C ILE A 42 2.72 5.03 4.20
N THR A 43 3.67 5.78 4.72
CA THR A 43 3.43 6.96 5.53
C THR A 43 4.36 8.10 5.14
N LEU A 44 4.01 9.32 5.53
CA LEU A 44 4.89 10.46 5.39
C LEU A 44 6.09 10.33 6.32
N MET A 45 7.25 10.73 5.85
CA MET A 45 8.41 10.93 6.70
C MET A 45 8.14 12.10 7.65
N THR A 46 8.59 11.97 8.91
CA THR A 46 8.52 13.06 9.87
C THR A 46 9.52 14.16 9.52
N PRO A 47 9.31 15.41 10.01
CA PRO A 47 10.30 16.48 9.84
C PRO A 47 11.70 16.08 10.27
N THR A 48 11.84 15.39 11.40
CA THR A 48 13.13 14.91 11.91
C THR A 48 13.82 13.91 10.98
N GLU A 49 13.06 13.04 10.33
CA GLU A 49 13.59 12.08 9.34
C GLU A 49 14.05 12.76 8.06
N LEU A 50 13.43 13.88 7.70
CA LEU A 50 13.79 14.69 6.54
C LEU A 50 14.97 15.62 6.84
N ASP A 51 15.03 16.17 8.04
CA ASP A 51 16.08 17.07 8.51
C ASP A 51 16.28 16.93 10.01
N ILE A 52 17.44 16.44 10.42
CA ILE A 52 17.78 16.16 11.82
C ILE A 52 17.74 17.43 12.71
N THR A 53 17.83 18.62 12.14
CA THR A 53 17.74 19.88 12.91
C THR A 53 16.40 20.05 13.60
N TYR A 54 15.34 19.37 13.13
CA TYR A 54 14.01 19.36 13.77
C TYR A 54 13.84 18.33 14.89
N LYS A 55 14.91 17.65 15.29
CA LYS A 55 14.87 16.65 16.37
C LYS A 55 14.39 17.23 17.69
N ASN A 56 14.82 18.45 18.03
CA ASN A 56 14.37 19.17 19.22
C ASN A 56 13.18 20.04 18.85
N TRP A 57 12.08 19.86 19.57
CA TRP A 57 10.87 20.64 19.36
C TRP A 57 11.09 22.08 19.83
N ASN A 58 11.15 23.02 18.89
CA ASN A 58 11.36 24.43 19.14
C ASN A 58 10.27 25.24 18.42
N PHE A 59 9.65 26.17 19.16
CA PHE A 59 8.62 27.05 18.60
C PHE A 59 9.12 27.91 17.43
N ASP A 60 10.39 28.29 17.44
CA ASP A 60 11.01 29.13 16.41
C ASP A 60 11.12 28.41 15.06
N ASP A 61 11.04 27.08 15.06
CA ASP A 61 11.06 26.26 13.82
C ASP A 61 9.70 26.20 13.12
N LEU A 62 8.63 26.63 13.79
CA LEU A 62 7.27 26.57 13.25
C LEU A 62 6.93 27.83 12.43
N PRO A 63 6.12 27.72 11.36
CA PRO A 63 5.63 26.49 10.79
C PRO A 63 6.72 25.74 9.98
N ILE A 64 6.71 24.42 10.00
CA ILE A 64 7.57 23.59 9.17
C ILE A 64 6.89 23.40 7.82
N LEU A 65 7.34 24.14 6.80
CA LEU A 65 6.74 24.16 5.48
C LEU A 65 7.46 23.23 4.52
N PRO A 66 6.78 22.70 3.48
CA PRO A 66 7.41 21.87 2.45
C PRO A 66 8.62 22.52 1.80
N SER A 67 8.61 23.84 1.61
CA SER A 67 9.73 24.60 1.05
C SER A 67 11.01 24.51 1.89
N LYS A 68 10.88 24.38 3.22
CA LYS A 68 12.02 24.20 4.13
C LYS A 68 12.61 22.80 4.11
N LEU A 69 11.83 21.81 3.68
CA LEU A 69 12.16 20.38 3.68
C LEU A 69 12.43 19.82 2.27
N SER A 70 12.48 20.65 1.26
CA SER A 70 12.54 20.23 -0.15
C SER A 70 11.35 19.31 -0.54
N GLY A 71 10.19 19.61 0.02
CA GLY A 71 8.96 18.84 -0.18
C GLY A 71 8.72 17.77 0.87
N TYR A 72 7.57 17.11 0.77
CA TYR A 72 7.24 15.95 1.60
C TYR A 72 7.69 14.67 0.92
N LYS A 73 8.15 13.71 1.73
CA LYS A 73 8.55 12.39 1.23
C LYS A 73 7.79 11.30 1.99
N TYR A 74 7.53 10.20 1.29
CA TYR A 74 6.91 9.01 1.83
C TYR A 74 7.93 7.92 2.11
N LYS A 75 7.66 7.08 3.09
CA LYS A 75 8.43 5.89 3.41
C LYS A 75 7.53 4.67 3.60
N VAL A 76 8.10 3.47 3.42
CA VAL A 76 7.46 2.21 3.82
C VAL A 76 7.51 2.11 5.35
N MET A 77 6.38 1.75 5.96
CA MET A 77 6.30 1.55 7.40
C MET A 77 7.12 0.33 7.83
N PRO A 78 7.85 0.42 8.97
CA PRO A 78 8.67 -0.70 9.46
C PRO A 78 7.82 -1.88 9.95
N ASP A 79 8.42 -3.07 9.92
CA ASP A 79 7.83 -4.29 10.49
C ASP A 79 7.89 -4.24 12.03
N LYS A 80 6.85 -3.73 12.67
CA LYS A 80 6.73 -3.80 14.13
C LYS A 80 5.75 -4.88 14.54
N GLU A 81 4.47 -4.72 14.25
CA GLU A 81 3.43 -5.65 14.70
C GLU A 81 2.74 -6.38 13.56
N ASN A 82 2.58 -5.76 12.40
CA ASN A 82 1.75 -6.26 11.30
C ASN A 82 2.54 -6.61 10.03
N CYS A 83 3.85 -6.78 10.14
CA CYS A 83 4.72 -7.15 9.01
C CYS A 83 4.53 -6.25 7.77
N LYS A 84 4.38 -4.95 7.97
CA LYS A 84 4.00 -4.01 6.89
C LYS A 84 5.03 -3.92 5.78
N ALA A 85 6.33 -3.91 6.12
CA ALA A 85 7.37 -3.88 5.12
C ALA A 85 7.44 -5.19 4.33
N ILE A 86 7.18 -6.32 4.98
CA ILE A 86 7.09 -7.64 4.31
C ILE A 86 5.92 -7.67 3.34
N LEU A 87 4.74 -7.17 3.75
CA LEU A 87 3.56 -7.09 2.89
C LEU A 87 3.82 -6.18 1.67
N TYR A 88 4.42 -5.02 1.90
CA TYR A 88 4.80 -4.11 0.81
C TYR A 88 5.77 -4.78 -0.18
N THR A 89 6.80 -5.41 0.33
CA THR A 89 7.82 -6.10 -0.49
C THR A 89 7.21 -7.23 -1.31
N ASP A 90 6.27 -8.00 -0.74
CA ASP A 90 5.58 -9.07 -1.47
C ASP A 90 4.70 -8.51 -2.61
N ILE A 91 3.95 -7.44 -2.34
CA ILE A 91 3.14 -6.78 -3.36
C ILE A 91 4.03 -6.23 -4.48
N GLU A 92 5.10 -5.52 -4.13
CA GLU A 92 6.06 -4.97 -5.10
C GLU A 92 6.68 -6.06 -5.97
N ARG A 93 7.14 -7.15 -5.35
CA ARG A 93 7.74 -8.29 -6.06
C ARG A 93 6.75 -8.92 -7.04
N ARG A 94 5.50 -9.11 -6.63
CA ARG A 94 4.46 -9.68 -7.49
C ARG A 94 4.13 -8.79 -8.69
N ILE A 95 3.97 -7.50 -8.47
CA ILE A 95 3.70 -6.54 -9.55
C ILE A 95 4.87 -6.47 -10.51
N LYS A 96 6.10 -6.37 -10.02
CA LYS A 96 7.31 -6.29 -10.85
C LYS A 96 7.66 -7.59 -11.57
N SER A 97 7.09 -8.73 -11.16
CA SER A 97 7.29 -10.02 -11.86
C SER A 97 6.72 -10.03 -13.26
N GLY A 98 5.76 -9.16 -13.56
CA GLY A 98 5.08 -9.10 -14.86
C GLY A 98 4.16 -10.28 -15.15
N ASN A 99 3.84 -11.10 -14.14
CA ASN A 99 3.00 -12.29 -14.29
C ASN A 99 1.50 -12.02 -14.27
N TYR A 100 1.09 -10.77 -14.14
CA TYR A 100 -0.29 -10.35 -14.04
C TYR A 100 -0.66 -9.41 -15.19
N ASP A 101 -1.82 -9.64 -15.77
CA ASP A 101 -2.35 -8.78 -16.83
C ASP A 101 -2.88 -7.45 -16.26
N PHE A 102 -3.39 -7.49 -15.02
CA PHE A 102 -3.88 -6.30 -14.32
C PHE A 102 -3.95 -6.50 -12.81
N VAL A 103 -4.14 -5.41 -12.10
CA VAL A 103 -4.32 -5.37 -10.65
C VAL A 103 -5.77 -4.99 -10.33
N ILE A 104 -6.39 -5.73 -9.41
CA ILE A 104 -7.71 -5.42 -8.87
C ILE A 104 -7.55 -4.70 -7.54
N HIS A 105 -8.00 -3.45 -7.51
CA HIS A 105 -8.05 -2.65 -6.29
C HIS A 105 -9.29 -3.02 -5.49
N ALA A 106 -9.10 -3.70 -4.36
CA ALA A 106 -10.16 -4.12 -3.45
C ALA A 106 -10.06 -3.43 -2.08
N GLY A 107 -9.72 -2.15 -2.07
CA GLY A 107 -9.84 -1.28 -0.89
C GLY A 107 -11.30 -0.94 -0.62
N ASP A 108 -11.60 -0.47 0.59
CA ASP A 108 -12.94 0.00 0.94
C ASP A 108 -13.37 1.15 0.01
N PRO A 109 -14.66 1.26 -0.35
CA PRO A 109 -15.16 2.27 -1.29
C PRO A 109 -15.34 3.64 -0.59
N ASP A 110 -14.28 4.13 0.02
CA ASP A 110 -14.19 5.44 0.66
C ASP A 110 -12.86 6.12 0.30
N GLN A 111 -12.67 7.36 0.71
CA GLN A 111 -11.45 8.11 0.41
C GLN A 111 -10.20 7.46 0.99
N GLU A 112 -10.27 6.94 2.23
CA GLU A 112 -9.14 6.29 2.87
C GLU A 112 -8.79 4.96 2.20
N GLY A 113 -9.78 4.12 1.92
CA GLY A 113 -9.58 2.82 1.28
C GLY A 113 -8.98 2.97 -0.13
N GLU A 114 -9.42 3.95 -0.89
CA GLU A 114 -8.85 4.26 -2.20
C GLU A 114 -7.40 4.75 -2.08
N LEU A 115 -7.12 5.64 -1.15
CA LEU A 115 -5.77 6.17 -0.92
C LEU A 115 -4.80 5.09 -0.48
N LEU A 116 -5.19 4.20 0.43
CA LEU A 116 -4.32 3.16 1.00
C LEU A 116 -3.71 2.25 -0.05
N VAL A 117 -4.49 1.83 -1.02
CA VAL A 117 -4.04 0.97 -2.11
C VAL A 117 -3.34 1.77 -3.21
N ASN A 118 -3.90 2.91 -3.59
CA ASN A 118 -3.34 3.75 -4.66
C ASN A 118 -1.93 4.25 -4.34
N ILE A 119 -1.66 4.64 -3.11
CA ILE A 119 -0.34 5.13 -2.70
C ILE A 119 0.74 4.05 -2.82
N VAL A 120 0.38 2.79 -2.57
CA VAL A 120 1.27 1.63 -2.75
C VAL A 120 1.53 1.40 -4.25
N LEU A 121 0.49 1.41 -5.07
CA LEU A 121 0.60 1.23 -6.52
C LEU A 121 1.42 2.35 -7.17
N ASP A 122 1.19 3.59 -6.77
CA ASP A 122 1.94 4.75 -7.28
C ASP A 122 3.43 4.65 -6.94
N ARG A 123 3.76 4.25 -5.72
CA ARG A 123 5.15 4.07 -5.29
C ARG A 123 5.85 2.95 -6.05
N ILE A 124 5.16 1.87 -6.38
CA ILE A 124 5.70 0.78 -7.19
C ILE A 124 5.84 1.18 -8.66
N GLY A 125 5.08 2.16 -9.11
CA GLY A 125 5.03 2.60 -10.50
C GLY A 125 4.06 1.79 -11.36
N CYS A 126 3.06 1.17 -10.74
CA CYS A 126 1.97 0.49 -11.44
C CYS A 126 0.98 1.53 -11.98
N LYS A 127 0.78 1.54 -13.29
CA LYS A 127 -0.15 2.44 -13.99
C LYS A 127 -1.38 1.68 -14.47
#